data_aeaeb8104b2ad6dac9040830d882fb7b
#
_entry.id   aeaeb8104b2ad6dac9040830d882fb7b
#
_cell.length_a   1.000
_cell.length_b   1.000
_cell.length_c   1.000
_cell.angle_alpha   90.00
_cell.angle_beta   90.00
_cell.angle_gamma   90.00
#
_symmetry.space_group_name_H-M   'P 1'
#
loop_
_entity.id
_entity.type
_entity.pdbx_description
1 polymer ?
#
loop_
_entity_poly.entity_id
_entity_poly.type
_entity_poly.pdbx_seq_one_letter_code
_entity_poly.pdbx_strand_id
1 'polypeptide(L)'
;VGETIFEVRNLNAGRMVRDVSFKAHAGEIVGIAGLMGAGRTETTRAIFGADPKESGEILVDGKTVKIHGPHDAIRAGVVLAPEDRKKDGLCTKLSVRDNIALPNLDLLAPGALGVVRSLKEAQMVEVATKDFQIKMPNAEVDAASLSGGNQQKVVVSKWLARNSRVVIFDE
;
A
#
# COMPACT_ATOMS: atom_id res chain seq x y z
N VAL A 1 6.97 22.37 9.93
CA VAL A 1 7.37 21.10 9.28
C VAL A 1 7.43 20.07 10.39
N GLY A 2 6.67 18.99 10.26
CA GLY A 2 6.63 17.90 11.24
C GLY A 2 7.95 17.11 11.32
N GLU A 3 7.97 16.09 12.17
CA GLU A 3 9.08 15.15 12.25
C GLU A 3 9.23 14.36 10.94
N THR A 4 10.47 14.08 10.49
CA THR A 4 10.72 13.22 9.32
C THR A 4 10.33 11.80 9.65
N ILE A 5 9.29 11.29 8.97
CA ILE A 5 8.77 9.93 9.18
C ILE A 5 9.24 8.94 8.10
N PHE A 6 9.66 9.46 6.95
CA PHE A 6 10.10 8.65 5.83
C PHE A 6 11.26 9.30 5.10
N GLU A 7 12.26 8.52 4.75
CA GLU A 7 13.42 9.00 4.01
C GLU A 7 13.92 7.91 3.06
N VAL A 8 14.21 8.31 1.83
CA VAL A 8 14.86 7.50 0.82
C VAL A 8 16.21 8.15 0.51
N ARG A 9 17.28 7.35 0.50
CA ARG A 9 18.65 7.81 0.26
C ARG A 9 19.30 7.02 -0.85
N ASN A 10 19.76 7.71 -1.89
CA ASN A 10 20.56 7.20 -2.99
C ASN A 10 20.00 5.90 -3.60
N LEU A 11 18.66 5.83 -3.78
CA LEU A 11 17.98 4.67 -4.31
C LEU A 11 18.33 4.47 -5.79
N ASN A 12 18.78 3.25 -6.12
CA ASN A 12 19.04 2.82 -7.46
C ASN A 12 18.30 1.51 -7.76
N ALA A 13 17.56 1.46 -8.87
CA ALA A 13 16.82 0.28 -9.31
C ALA A 13 16.63 0.29 -10.83
N GLY A 14 17.02 -0.79 -11.50
CA GLY A 14 16.92 -0.94 -12.94
C GLY A 14 17.58 0.21 -13.70
N ARG A 15 17.02 0.59 -14.85
CA ARG A 15 17.58 1.67 -15.69
C ARG A 15 17.06 3.06 -15.34
N MET A 16 15.86 3.15 -14.78
CA MET A 16 15.10 4.40 -14.65
C MET A 16 15.29 5.07 -13.29
N VAL A 17 15.62 4.32 -12.24
CA VAL A 17 15.80 4.86 -10.89
C VAL A 17 17.28 5.05 -10.62
N ARG A 18 17.74 6.31 -10.56
CA ARG A 18 19.15 6.64 -10.36
C ARG A 18 19.30 7.72 -9.30
N ASP A 19 19.97 7.36 -8.20
CA ASP A 19 20.35 8.25 -7.10
C ASP A 19 19.17 9.04 -6.53
N VAL A 20 17.99 8.40 -6.40
CA VAL A 20 16.79 9.06 -5.92
C VAL A 20 16.85 9.22 -4.41
N SER A 21 16.70 10.46 -3.94
CA SER A 21 16.72 10.80 -2.52
C SER A 21 15.64 11.83 -2.23
N PHE A 22 14.84 11.59 -1.19
CA PHE A 22 13.83 12.53 -0.70
C PHE A 22 13.42 12.18 0.73
N LYS A 23 12.70 13.12 1.37
CA LYS A 23 12.12 12.96 2.71
C LYS A 23 10.65 13.32 2.70
N ALA A 24 9.91 12.73 3.61
CA ALA A 24 8.54 13.11 3.93
C ALA A 24 8.36 13.24 5.44
N HIS A 25 7.59 14.26 5.83
CA HIS A 25 7.33 14.59 7.22
C HIS A 25 5.93 14.17 7.64
N ALA A 26 5.69 14.09 8.93
CA ALA A 26 4.37 13.75 9.45
C ALA A 26 3.31 14.74 8.95
N GLY A 27 2.24 14.20 8.34
CA GLY A 27 1.13 15.00 7.77
C GLY A 27 1.46 15.70 6.45
N GLU A 28 2.62 15.42 5.85
CA GLU A 28 3.03 15.98 4.56
C GLU A 28 2.55 15.12 3.38
N ILE A 29 2.18 15.78 2.30
CA ILE A 29 1.95 15.16 1.00
C ILE A 29 3.11 15.54 0.08
N VAL A 30 3.93 14.56 -0.29
CA VAL A 30 5.07 14.72 -1.21
C VAL A 30 4.66 14.29 -2.60
N GLY A 31 4.72 15.22 -3.57
CA GLY A 31 4.47 14.92 -4.98
C GLY A 31 5.74 14.61 -5.74
N ILE A 32 5.77 13.46 -6.43
CA ILE A 32 6.86 13.09 -7.36
C ILE A 32 6.35 13.34 -8.78
N ALA A 33 6.85 14.41 -9.41
CA ALA A 33 6.47 14.77 -10.78
C ALA A 33 7.54 14.35 -11.79
N GLY A 34 7.10 14.04 -13.00
CA GLY A 34 7.99 13.67 -14.11
C GLY A 34 7.21 13.35 -15.37
N LEU A 35 7.92 13.36 -16.50
CA LEU A 35 7.34 12.94 -17.78
C LEU A 35 7.04 11.43 -17.78
N MET A 36 6.22 10.98 -18.71
CA MET A 36 6.01 9.55 -18.95
C MET A 36 7.35 8.85 -19.17
N GLY A 37 7.59 7.74 -18.49
CA GLY A 37 8.87 7.03 -18.52
C GLY A 37 9.99 7.66 -17.67
N ALA A 38 9.70 8.62 -16.79
CA ALA A 38 10.68 9.22 -15.89
C ALA A 38 11.05 8.35 -14.66
N GLY A 39 10.55 7.12 -14.56
CA GLY A 39 10.88 6.20 -13.48
C GLY A 39 10.07 6.38 -12.21
N ARG A 40 8.92 7.07 -12.25
CA ARG A 40 8.04 7.28 -11.07
C ARG A 40 7.54 5.95 -10.51
N THR A 41 6.86 5.18 -11.34
CA THR A 41 6.34 3.84 -10.99
C THR A 41 7.44 2.90 -10.55
N GLU A 42 8.58 2.87 -11.24
CA GLU A 42 9.73 2.06 -10.88
C GLU A 42 10.30 2.46 -9.51
N THR A 43 10.30 3.77 -9.19
CA THR A 43 10.73 4.27 -7.88
C THR A 43 9.80 3.80 -6.77
N THR A 44 8.48 3.95 -6.94
CA THR A 44 7.49 3.53 -5.93
C THR A 44 7.50 2.01 -5.73
N ARG A 45 7.64 1.24 -6.81
CA ARG A 45 7.75 -0.23 -6.78
C ARG A 45 9.04 -0.70 -6.11
N ALA A 46 10.17 -0.05 -6.36
CA ALA A 46 11.45 -0.35 -5.72
C ALA A 46 11.42 -0.03 -4.21
N ILE A 47 10.79 1.07 -3.81
CA ILE A 47 10.56 1.42 -2.40
C ILE A 47 9.69 0.38 -1.71
N PHE A 48 8.62 -0.05 -2.35
CA PHE A 48 7.70 -1.06 -1.82
C PHE A 48 8.27 -2.49 -1.84
N GLY A 49 9.38 -2.70 -2.57
CA GLY A 49 9.98 -4.03 -2.75
C GLY A 49 9.23 -4.92 -3.75
N ALA A 50 8.35 -4.34 -4.59
CA ALA A 50 7.72 -5.04 -5.70
C ALA A 50 8.73 -5.31 -6.83
N ASP A 51 9.71 -4.41 -7.00
CA ASP A 51 10.85 -4.57 -7.88
C ASP A 51 12.15 -4.54 -7.07
N PRO A 52 13.20 -5.28 -7.49
CA PRO A 52 14.47 -5.32 -6.78
C PRO A 52 15.18 -3.97 -6.88
N LYS A 53 15.75 -3.50 -5.78
CA LYS A 53 16.67 -2.36 -5.76
C LYS A 53 18.13 -2.83 -5.83
N GLU A 54 18.98 -2.05 -6.49
CA GLU A 54 20.42 -2.30 -6.61
C GLU A 54 21.16 -1.78 -5.38
N SER A 55 20.80 -0.57 -4.93
CA SER A 55 21.38 0.09 -3.76
C SER A 55 20.43 1.14 -3.19
N GLY A 56 20.85 1.77 -2.10
CA GLY A 56 20.10 2.81 -1.39
C GLY A 56 19.45 2.31 -0.12
N GLU A 57 19.11 3.28 0.73
CA GLU A 57 18.51 3.05 2.04
C GLU A 57 17.10 3.62 2.09
N ILE A 58 16.24 2.93 2.83
CA ILE A 58 14.89 3.40 3.16
C ILE A 58 14.80 3.46 4.68
N LEU A 59 14.37 4.59 5.20
CA LEU A 59 14.21 4.82 6.62
C LEU A 59 12.74 5.15 6.94
N VAL A 60 12.22 4.52 7.99
CA VAL A 60 10.91 4.82 8.57
C VAL A 60 11.11 5.21 10.03
N ASP A 61 10.57 6.34 10.45
CA ASP A 61 10.75 6.90 11.80
C ASP A 61 12.24 6.94 12.21
N GLY A 62 13.13 7.35 11.29
CA GLY A 62 14.57 7.47 11.47
C GLY A 62 15.34 6.15 11.53
N LYS A 63 14.68 4.99 11.37
CA LYS A 63 15.32 3.66 11.39
C LYS A 63 15.42 3.09 9.98
N THR A 64 16.60 2.64 9.60
CA THR A 64 16.80 1.92 8.34
C THR A 64 15.99 0.62 8.33
N VAL A 65 15.17 0.43 7.31
CA VAL A 65 14.35 -0.78 7.11
C VAL A 65 14.89 -1.59 5.93
N LYS A 66 14.99 -2.90 6.13
CA LYS A 66 15.41 -3.84 5.06
C LYS A 66 14.16 -4.33 4.35
N ILE A 67 13.97 -3.89 3.12
CA ILE A 67 12.84 -4.28 2.26
C ILE A 67 13.36 -5.16 1.14
N HIS A 68 13.07 -6.46 1.21
CA HIS A 68 13.37 -7.46 0.19
C HIS A 68 12.11 -7.83 -0.61
N GLY A 69 10.94 -7.42 -0.14
CA GLY A 69 9.66 -7.67 -0.80
C GLY A 69 8.53 -6.84 -0.18
N PRO A 70 7.34 -6.85 -0.80
CA PRO A 70 6.17 -6.10 -0.33
C PRO A 70 5.80 -6.36 1.14
N HIS A 71 5.96 -7.59 1.60
CA HIS A 71 5.66 -7.97 2.97
C HIS A 71 6.54 -7.22 4.00
N ASP A 72 7.82 -7.00 3.69
CA ASP A 72 8.72 -6.25 4.56
C ASP A 72 8.33 -4.76 4.61
N ALA A 73 7.96 -4.18 3.45
CA ALA A 73 7.46 -2.81 3.38
C ALA A 73 6.20 -2.63 4.22
N ILE A 74 5.24 -3.54 4.07
CA ILE A 74 3.99 -3.54 4.84
C ILE A 74 4.27 -3.62 6.35
N ARG A 75 5.18 -4.49 6.78
CA ARG A 75 5.61 -4.57 8.20
C ARG A 75 6.28 -3.30 8.70
N ALA A 76 7.02 -2.62 7.85
CA ALA A 76 7.62 -1.34 8.15
C ALA A 76 6.63 -0.17 8.14
N GLY A 77 5.36 -0.43 7.80
CA GLY A 77 4.31 0.59 7.72
C GLY A 77 4.28 1.37 6.40
N VAL A 78 4.97 0.88 5.36
CA VAL A 78 4.96 1.47 4.01
C VAL A 78 4.05 0.64 3.11
N VAL A 79 3.09 1.29 2.45
CA VAL A 79 2.13 0.63 1.56
C VAL A 79 2.03 1.34 0.22
N LEU A 80 1.62 0.60 -0.81
CA LEU A 80 1.52 1.09 -2.17
C LEU A 80 0.11 0.83 -2.75
N ALA A 81 -0.55 1.89 -3.18
CA ALA A 81 -1.70 1.83 -4.08
C ALA A 81 -1.18 1.94 -5.52
N PRO A 82 -1.14 0.85 -6.29
CA PRO A 82 -0.53 0.83 -7.60
C PRO A 82 -1.39 1.49 -8.67
N GLU A 83 -0.77 1.91 -9.78
CA GLU A 83 -1.43 2.46 -10.98
C GLU A 83 -2.45 1.47 -11.56
N ASP A 84 -2.02 0.25 -11.90
CA ASP A 84 -2.94 -0.78 -12.38
C ASP A 84 -3.60 -1.55 -11.23
N ARG A 85 -4.75 -1.03 -10.79
CA ARG A 85 -5.52 -1.65 -9.70
C ARG A 85 -6.00 -3.07 -10.01
N LYS A 86 -6.23 -3.42 -11.29
CA LYS A 86 -6.74 -4.74 -11.68
C LYS A 86 -5.66 -5.79 -11.69
N LYS A 87 -4.45 -5.40 -12.04
CA LYS A 87 -3.29 -6.29 -12.11
C LYS A 87 -2.61 -6.44 -10.75
N ASP A 88 -2.33 -5.30 -10.10
CA ASP A 88 -1.46 -5.26 -8.94
C ASP A 88 -2.20 -4.82 -7.65
N GLY A 89 -3.38 -4.22 -7.78
CA GLY A 89 -4.11 -3.64 -6.65
C GLY A 89 -5.20 -4.53 -6.05
N LEU A 90 -5.89 -5.36 -6.84
CA LEU A 90 -7.05 -6.14 -6.43
C LEU A 90 -6.96 -7.60 -6.90
N CYS A 91 -7.43 -8.48 -6.05
CA CYS A 91 -7.82 -9.83 -6.44
C CYS A 91 -9.25 -9.77 -7.00
N THR A 92 -9.40 -9.47 -8.30
CA THR A 92 -10.69 -9.12 -8.91
C THR A 92 -11.77 -10.17 -8.81
N LYS A 93 -11.38 -11.46 -8.70
CA LYS A 93 -12.28 -12.63 -8.52
C LYS A 93 -12.62 -12.93 -7.06
N LEU A 94 -12.07 -12.17 -6.12
CA LEU A 94 -12.39 -12.29 -4.71
C LEU A 94 -13.35 -11.19 -4.30
N SER A 95 -14.04 -11.41 -3.18
CA SER A 95 -14.98 -10.45 -2.63
C SER A 95 -14.29 -9.15 -2.19
N VAL A 96 -15.05 -8.10 -2.02
CA VAL A 96 -14.56 -6.84 -1.41
C VAL A 96 -14.02 -7.11 -0.01
N ARG A 97 -14.72 -7.95 0.79
CA ARG A 97 -14.27 -8.41 2.10
C ARG A 97 -12.87 -9.01 2.03
N ASP A 98 -12.67 -10.01 1.15
CA ASP A 98 -11.39 -10.68 1.01
C ASP A 98 -10.27 -9.71 0.59
N ASN A 99 -10.57 -8.79 -0.34
CA ASN A 99 -9.60 -7.78 -0.78
C ASN A 99 -9.16 -6.85 0.36
N ILE A 100 -10.05 -6.52 1.29
CA ILE A 100 -9.71 -5.70 2.47
C ILE A 100 -8.98 -6.56 3.51
N ALA A 101 -9.39 -7.81 3.72
CA ALA A 101 -8.85 -8.69 4.74
C ALA A 101 -7.44 -9.21 4.41
N LEU A 102 -7.17 -9.61 3.16
CA LEU A 102 -5.92 -10.25 2.73
C LEU A 102 -4.65 -9.52 3.18
N PRO A 103 -4.46 -8.21 2.92
CA PRO A 103 -3.26 -7.52 3.36
C PRO A 103 -3.22 -7.25 4.87
N ASN A 104 -4.30 -7.57 5.59
CA ASN A 104 -4.49 -7.33 7.01
C ASN A 104 -4.55 -8.62 7.85
N LEU A 105 -4.22 -9.77 7.25
CA LEU A 105 -4.33 -11.08 7.92
C LEU A 105 -3.49 -11.17 9.20
N ASP A 106 -2.33 -10.54 9.25
CA ASP A 106 -1.49 -10.46 10.44
C ASP A 106 -2.19 -9.77 11.63
N LEU A 107 -3.08 -8.82 11.34
CA LEU A 107 -3.91 -8.13 12.35
C LEU A 107 -5.18 -8.92 12.69
N LEU A 108 -5.74 -9.63 11.70
CA LEU A 108 -7.01 -10.35 11.81
C LEU A 108 -6.85 -11.76 12.37
N ALA A 109 -5.72 -12.41 12.12
CA ALA A 109 -5.40 -13.78 12.52
C ALA A 109 -4.11 -13.84 13.37
N PRO A 110 -4.03 -13.13 14.50
CA PRO A 110 -2.84 -13.14 15.34
C PRO A 110 -2.68 -14.51 16.02
N GLY A 111 -1.45 -14.99 16.07
CA GLY A 111 -1.07 -16.23 16.74
C GLY A 111 -0.74 -17.37 15.78
N ALA A 112 -0.20 -18.46 16.35
CA ALA A 112 0.35 -19.58 15.59
C ALA A 112 -0.68 -20.38 14.78
N LEU A 113 -1.95 -20.35 15.16
CA LEU A 113 -3.03 -21.09 14.49
C LEU A 113 -3.60 -20.37 13.26
N GLY A 114 -3.30 -19.07 13.08
CA GLY A 114 -3.76 -18.31 11.92
C GLY A 114 -5.29 -18.24 11.74
N VAL A 115 -6.06 -18.35 12.84
CA VAL A 115 -7.52 -18.31 12.77
C VAL A 115 -7.99 -16.86 12.68
N VAL A 116 -8.69 -16.54 11.58
CA VAL A 116 -9.26 -15.21 11.36
C VAL A 116 -10.36 -14.92 12.39
N ARG A 117 -10.26 -13.77 13.02
CA ARG A 117 -11.28 -13.26 13.97
C ARG A 117 -12.41 -12.60 13.20
N SER A 118 -13.45 -13.35 12.88
CA SER A 118 -14.57 -12.91 12.02
C SER A 118 -15.23 -11.60 12.45
N LEU A 119 -15.36 -11.34 13.75
CA LEU A 119 -15.92 -10.07 14.24
C LEU A 119 -15.00 -8.88 13.94
N LYS A 120 -13.69 -9.04 14.10
CA LYS A 120 -12.71 -7.98 13.76
C LYS A 120 -12.65 -7.73 12.26
N GLU A 121 -12.70 -8.79 11.48
CA GLU A 121 -12.77 -8.70 10.03
C GLU A 121 -14.00 -7.92 9.59
N ALA A 122 -15.19 -8.31 10.07
CA ALA A 122 -16.43 -7.63 9.74
C ALA A 122 -16.40 -6.13 10.12
N GLN A 123 -15.88 -5.80 11.30
CA GLN A 123 -15.72 -4.41 11.74
C GLN A 123 -14.74 -3.64 10.84
N MET A 124 -13.60 -4.23 10.49
CA MET A 124 -12.61 -3.61 9.59
C MET A 124 -13.22 -3.32 8.22
N VAL A 125 -13.95 -4.28 7.66
CA VAL A 125 -14.63 -4.14 6.36
C VAL A 125 -15.73 -3.08 6.43
N GLU A 126 -16.53 -3.07 7.48
CA GLU A 126 -17.58 -2.07 7.67
C GLU A 126 -17.00 -0.64 7.75
N VAL A 127 -15.98 -0.43 8.59
CA VAL A 127 -15.31 0.88 8.71
C VAL A 127 -14.70 1.29 7.37
N ALA A 128 -13.93 0.42 6.73
CA ALA A 128 -13.29 0.72 5.45
C ALA A 128 -14.32 1.08 4.36
N THR A 129 -15.42 0.33 4.27
CA THR A 129 -16.44 0.56 3.24
C THR A 129 -17.25 1.82 3.50
N LYS A 130 -17.53 2.13 4.76
CA LYS A 130 -18.26 3.33 5.18
C LYS A 130 -17.44 4.60 5.00
N ASP A 131 -16.20 4.62 5.49
CA ASP A 131 -15.33 5.80 5.45
C ASP A 131 -15.02 6.23 4.01
N PHE A 132 -14.87 5.27 3.11
CA PHE A 132 -14.64 5.53 1.68
C PHE A 132 -15.93 5.59 0.86
N GLN A 133 -17.11 5.43 1.48
CA GLN A 133 -18.40 5.43 0.78
C GLN A 133 -18.39 4.51 -0.45
N ILE A 134 -17.92 3.26 -0.27
CA ILE A 134 -17.87 2.27 -1.34
C ILE A 134 -19.29 1.83 -1.67
N LYS A 135 -19.72 2.12 -2.91
CA LYS A 135 -21.06 1.74 -3.38
C LYS A 135 -21.06 0.29 -3.84
N MET A 136 -21.74 -0.57 -3.11
CA MET A 136 -21.90 -2.00 -3.38
C MET A 136 -23.17 -2.54 -2.69
N PRO A 137 -23.77 -3.64 -3.16
CA PRO A 137 -24.90 -4.28 -2.47
C PRO A 137 -24.53 -4.82 -1.09
N ASN A 138 -23.39 -5.48 -0.99
CA ASN A 138 -22.79 -6.02 0.23
C ASN A 138 -21.29 -6.30 -0.01
N ALA A 139 -20.55 -6.65 1.04
CA ALA A 139 -19.12 -6.88 0.95
C ALA A 139 -18.72 -8.23 0.32
N GLU A 140 -19.68 -9.13 0.08
CA GLU A 140 -19.46 -10.45 -0.53
C GLU A 140 -19.40 -10.43 -2.06
N VAL A 141 -19.72 -9.28 -2.68
CA VAL A 141 -19.65 -9.16 -4.14
C VAL A 141 -18.21 -9.18 -4.63
N ASP A 142 -17.98 -9.78 -5.78
CA ASP A 142 -16.66 -9.78 -6.42
C ASP A 142 -16.20 -8.36 -6.71
N ALA A 143 -14.93 -8.06 -6.43
CA ALA A 143 -14.36 -6.76 -6.72
C ALA A 143 -14.43 -6.39 -8.20
N ALA A 144 -14.45 -7.39 -9.10
CA ALA A 144 -14.65 -7.18 -10.54
C ALA A 144 -15.99 -6.54 -10.89
N SER A 145 -17.04 -6.77 -10.09
CA SER A 145 -18.39 -6.23 -10.34
C SER A 145 -18.54 -4.74 -10.03
N LEU A 146 -17.58 -4.18 -9.29
CA LEU A 146 -17.63 -2.77 -8.92
C LEU A 146 -17.23 -1.86 -10.09
N SER A 147 -17.78 -0.64 -10.08
CA SER A 147 -17.29 0.42 -10.96
C SER A 147 -15.82 0.75 -10.66
N GLY A 148 -15.11 1.29 -11.66
CA GLY A 148 -13.69 1.63 -11.52
C GLY A 148 -13.39 2.52 -10.31
N GLY A 149 -14.24 3.53 -10.05
CA GLY A 149 -14.07 4.40 -8.88
C GLY A 149 -14.26 3.66 -7.55
N ASN A 150 -15.18 2.70 -7.46
CA ASN A 150 -15.34 1.88 -6.25
C ASN A 150 -14.22 0.88 -6.09
N GLN A 151 -13.68 0.31 -7.18
CA GLN A 151 -12.47 -0.51 -7.13
C GLN A 151 -11.27 0.27 -6.57
N GLN A 152 -11.07 1.52 -7.01
CA GLN A 152 -10.01 2.38 -6.48
C GLN A 152 -10.18 2.63 -4.98
N LYS A 153 -11.41 2.88 -4.54
CA LYS A 153 -11.72 3.04 -3.12
C LYS A 153 -11.38 1.79 -2.31
N VAL A 154 -11.63 0.58 -2.83
CA VAL A 154 -11.23 -0.67 -2.18
C VAL A 154 -9.71 -0.76 -2.05
N VAL A 155 -8.94 -0.41 -3.09
CA VAL A 155 -7.46 -0.41 -3.03
C VAL A 155 -6.95 0.52 -1.95
N VAL A 156 -7.50 1.72 -1.84
CA VAL A 156 -7.07 2.70 -0.84
C VAL A 156 -7.49 2.26 0.56
N SER A 157 -8.76 1.84 0.72
CA SER A 157 -9.33 1.50 2.03
C SER A 157 -8.62 0.33 2.71
N LYS A 158 -8.21 -0.70 1.95
CA LYS A 158 -7.49 -1.85 2.51
C LYS A 158 -6.16 -1.48 3.16
N TRP A 159 -5.48 -0.45 2.65
CA TRP A 159 -4.21 0.03 3.16
C TRP A 159 -4.38 0.99 4.34
N LEU A 160 -5.39 1.84 4.31
CA LEU A 160 -5.68 2.77 5.41
C LEU A 160 -6.26 2.05 6.65
N ALA A 161 -6.90 0.89 6.46
CA ALA A 161 -7.34 0.03 7.56
C ALA A 161 -6.18 -0.49 8.45
N ARG A 162 -4.93 -0.40 8.00
CA ARG A 162 -3.72 -0.84 8.75
C ARG A 162 -3.09 0.23 9.64
N ASN A 163 -3.54 1.48 9.61
CA ASN A 163 -2.82 2.61 10.20
C ASN A 163 -1.38 2.72 9.68
N SER A 164 -1.20 2.60 8.37
CA SER A 164 0.12 2.68 7.73
C SER A 164 0.77 4.04 7.98
N ARG A 165 2.11 4.05 8.17
CA ARG A 165 2.88 5.27 8.41
C ARG A 165 3.06 6.09 7.13
N VAL A 166 3.22 5.39 6.01
CA VAL A 166 3.46 5.97 4.69
C VAL A 166 2.55 5.29 3.69
N VAL A 167 1.78 6.07 2.97
CA VAL A 167 0.93 5.57 1.87
C VAL A 167 1.44 6.19 0.57
N ILE A 168 1.85 5.34 -0.35
CA ILE A 168 2.30 5.72 -1.68
C ILE A 168 1.14 5.53 -2.65
N PHE A 169 0.82 6.55 -3.42
CA PHE A 169 -0.15 6.48 -4.52
C PHE A 169 0.62 6.59 -5.82
N ASP A 170 0.48 5.60 -6.68
CA ASP A 170 1.04 5.59 -8.03
C ASP A 170 -0.11 5.83 -9.02
N GLU A 171 -0.39 7.13 -9.22
CA GLU A 171 -1.52 7.75 -9.98
C GLU A 171 -2.93 7.57 -9.44
#